data_9ada3ece6df320b163f74ae01450ff32
#
_entry.id   9ada3ece6df320b163f74ae01450ff32
#
_cell.length_a   1.000
_cell.length_b   1.000
_cell.length_c   1.000
_cell.angle_alpha   90.00
_cell.angle_beta   90.00
_cell.angle_gamma   90.00
#
_symmetry.space_group_name_H-M   'P 1'
#
loop_
_entity.id
_entity.type
_entity.pdbx_description
1 polymer ?
#
loop_
_entity_poly.entity_id
_entity_poly.type
_entity_poly.pdbx_seq_one_letter_code
_entity_poly.pdbx_strand_id
1 'polypeptide(L)'
;TIIPNIVTSIGEIAFGECLSLTSITIPNSVISIEYAAFNGCSSLTSIIIPNSVTSIRDDAFCGCSSLTSLTIPDNVINIGKGAFRDCSSIATIAVDMNNTIYDSREECNAIIETATNTLICGCQNTNIPHSVTSIGERAFECCKSLTSIIIPNSVTSIGDYALRYCSSLTAITIPDSVTSIGNYAFECCESFTSI
;
A
#
# COMPACT_ATOMS: atom_id res chain seq x y z
N THR A 1 16.49 15.51 6.94
CA THR A 1 16.64 14.98 8.33
C THR A 1 17.49 13.72 8.28
N ILE A 2 18.47 13.62 9.18
CA ILE A 2 19.39 12.47 9.26
C ILE A 2 19.13 11.77 10.61
N ILE A 3 18.76 10.47 10.53
CA ILE A 3 18.63 9.60 11.70
C ILE A 3 20.02 8.98 11.99
N PRO A 4 20.53 9.02 13.25
CA PRO A 4 21.82 8.41 13.57
C PRO A 4 21.87 6.89 13.34
N ASN A 5 23.05 6.38 12.90
CA ASN A 5 23.25 4.95 12.57
C ASN A 5 23.22 3.99 13.79
N ILE A 6 22.85 4.46 14.97
CA ILE A 6 22.63 3.64 16.17
C ILE A 6 21.15 3.38 16.45
N VAL A 7 20.25 4.05 15.70
CA VAL A 7 18.79 3.89 15.85
C VAL A 7 18.37 2.57 15.21
N THR A 8 17.73 1.71 15.98
CA THR A 8 17.29 0.38 15.52
C THR A 8 15.80 0.29 15.23
N SER A 9 15.00 1.26 15.68
CA SER A 9 13.58 1.32 15.34
C SER A 9 13.11 2.78 15.21
N ILE A 10 12.13 3.01 14.34
CA ILE A 10 11.40 4.28 14.27
C ILE A 10 10.09 4.06 15.02
N GLY A 11 9.96 4.70 16.18
CA GLY A 11 8.86 4.49 17.11
C GLY A 11 7.49 4.94 16.58
N GLU A 12 6.44 4.61 17.33
CA GLU A 12 5.07 4.99 17.00
C GLU A 12 4.93 6.50 16.85
N ILE A 13 4.34 6.92 15.72
CA ILE A 13 4.05 8.33 15.39
C ILE A 13 5.30 9.24 15.45
N ALA A 14 6.52 8.68 15.41
CA ALA A 14 7.76 9.43 15.64
C ALA A 14 7.94 10.63 14.69
N PHE A 15 7.41 10.55 13.47
CA PHE A 15 7.36 11.63 12.47
C PHE A 15 5.92 11.92 12.04
N GLY A 16 4.92 11.52 12.85
CA GLY A 16 3.52 11.78 12.55
C GLY A 16 3.24 13.26 12.32
N GLU A 17 2.44 13.58 11.29
CA GLU A 17 2.04 14.95 10.91
C GLU A 17 3.22 15.90 10.63
N CYS A 18 4.39 15.36 10.26
CA CYS A 18 5.50 16.17 9.78
C CYS A 18 5.22 16.70 8.37
N LEU A 19 4.24 17.59 8.23
CA LEU A 19 3.65 18.05 6.96
C LEU A 19 4.68 18.65 5.98
N SER A 20 5.77 19.23 6.49
CA SER A 20 6.82 19.86 5.67
C SER A 20 8.04 18.96 5.42
N LEU A 21 8.00 17.69 5.86
CA LEU A 21 9.10 16.75 5.67
C LEU A 21 9.10 16.26 4.21
N THR A 22 10.06 16.73 3.42
CA THR A 22 10.16 16.36 1.99
C THR A 22 11.01 15.12 1.74
N SER A 23 11.98 14.86 2.61
CA SER A 23 12.89 13.70 2.53
C SER A 23 13.45 13.33 3.89
N ILE A 24 13.70 12.05 4.08
CA ILE A 24 14.37 11.50 5.26
C ILE A 24 15.20 10.29 4.85
N THR A 25 16.39 10.15 5.46
CA THR A 25 17.23 8.97 5.28
C THR A 25 17.07 8.05 6.47
N ILE A 26 16.59 6.84 6.22
CA ILE A 26 16.50 5.76 7.22
C ILE A 26 17.84 5.00 7.17
N PRO A 27 18.59 4.91 8.29
CA PRO A 27 19.88 4.22 8.30
C PRO A 27 19.71 2.70 8.28
N ASN A 28 20.76 2.00 7.82
CA ASN A 28 20.80 0.53 7.76
C ASN A 28 20.82 -0.16 9.14
N SER A 29 20.75 0.58 10.23
CA SER A 29 20.58 0.05 11.58
C SER A 29 19.11 -0.17 11.96
N VAL A 30 18.17 0.46 11.23
CA VAL A 30 16.73 0.36 11.52
C VAL A 30 16.20 -1.00 11.07
N ILE A 31 15.56 -1.71 12.00
CA ILE A 31 14.97 -3.04 11.80
C ILE A 31 13.45 -2.95 11.67
N SER A 32 12.82 -1.97 12.36
CA SER A 32 11.35 -1.82 12.33
C SER A 32 10.92 -0.37 12.19
N ILE A 33 9.80 -0.19 11.49
CA ILE A 33 9.05 1.06 11.36
C ILE A 33 7.69 0.81 12.02
N GLU A 34 7.46 1.49 13.14
CA GLU A 34 6.34 1.19 14.03
C GLU A 34 5.03 1.87 13.56
N TYR A 35 3.95 1.65 14.33
CA TYR A 35 2.61 2.17 14.03
C TYR A 35 2.64 3.67 13.71
N ALA A 36 2.06 4.04 12.57
CA ALA A 36 1.89 5.43 12.14
C ALA A 36 3.19 6.29 12.17
N ALA A 37 4.37 5.67 12.07
CA ALA A 37 5.66 6.34 12.25
C ALA A 37 5.86 7.58 11.37
N PHE A 38 5.32 7.56 10.14
CA PHE A 38 5.33 8.67 9.17
C PHE A 38 3.92 9.09 8.74
N ASN A 39 2.91 8.77 9.55
CA ASN A 39 1.53 9.14 9.23
C ASN A 39 1.40 10.64 8.96
N GLY A 40 0.73 11.02 7.87
CA GLY A 40 0.50 12.43 7.54
C GLY A 40 1.73 13.20 7.05
N CYS A 41 2.85 12.57 6.74
CA CYS A 41 4.00 13.22 6.10
C CYS A 41 3.67 13.61 4.65
N SER A 42 2.72 14.52 4.46
CA SER A 42 2.09 14.80 3.16
C SER A 42 3.03 15.39 2.11
N SER A 43 4.15 16.00 2.50
CA SER A 43 5.17 16.51 1.57
C SER A 43 6.30 15.51 1.26
N LEU A 44 6.27 14.29 1.83
CA LEU A 44 7.32 13.29 1.61
C LEU A 44 7.22 12.75 0.18
N THR A 45 8.18 13.11 -0.67
CA THR A 45 8.15 12.76 -2.10
C THR A 45 8.82 11.43 -2.42
N SER A 46 9.76 11.02 -1.58
CA SER A 46 10.49 9.76 -1.75
C SER A 46 10.96 9.22 -0.40
N ILE A 47 11.01 7.91 -0.29
CA ILE A 47 11.56 7.18 0.85
C ILE A 47 12.33 5.97 0.36
N ILE A 48 13.50 5.73 0.95
CA ILE A 48 14.24 4.48 0.76
C ILE A 48 14.10 3.69 2.06
N ILE A 49 13.47 2.53 1.96
CA ILE A 49 13.39 1.56 3.05
C ILE A 49 14.63 0.67 2.94
N PRO A 50 15.54 0.69 3.93
CA PRO A 50 16.77 -0.10 3.83
C PRO A 50 16.51 -1.60 4.00
N ASN A 51 17.42 -2.44 3.47
CA ASN A 51 17.31 -3.91 3.55
C ASN A 51 17.37 -4.46 4.98
N SER A 52 17.76 -3.65 5.96
CA SER A 52 17.71 -4.04 7.37
C SER A 52 16.29 -4.09 7.94
N VAL A 53 15.31 -3.40 7.30
CA VAL A 53 13.93 -3.35 7.79
C VAL A 53 13.25 -4.69 7.53
N THR A 54 12.72 -5.27 8.60
CA THR A 54 11.96 -6.53 8.55
C THR A 54 10.46 -6.32 8.78
N SER A 55 10.07 -5.21 9.40
CA SER A 55 8.67 -4.92 9.73
C SER A 55 8.29 -3.47 9.46
N ILE A 56 7.18 -3.29 8.77
CA ILE A 56 6.47 -2.03 8.56
C ILE A 56 5.09 -2.22 9.18
N ARG A 57 4.77 -1.47 10.23
CA ARG A 57 3.54 -1.65 11.00
C ARG A 57 2.35 -0.93 10.39
N ASP A 58 1.18 -1.11 11.02
CA ASP A 58 -0.08 -0.51 10.58
C ASP A 58 0.05 1.01 10.42
N ASP A 59 -0.54 1.55 9.36
CA ASP A 59 -0.57 2.98 9.02
C ASP A 59 0.81 3.67 8.96
N ALA A 60 1.93 2.94 8.90
CA ALA A 60 3.29 3.49 9.04
C ALA A 60 3.58 4.68 8.10
N PHE A 61 3.08 4.66 6.88
CA PHE A 61 3.20 5.74 5.87
C PHE A 61 1.83 6.26 5.43
N CYS A 62 0.78 6.04 6.22
CA CYS A 62 -0.54 6.53 5.88
C CYS A 62 -0.53 8.04 5.64
N GLY A 63 -1.15 8.52 4.56
CA GLY A 63 -1.22 9.95 4.27
C GLY A 63 0.07 10.57 3.74
N CYS A 64 1.08 9.79 3.35
CA CYS A 64 2.24 10.29 2.61
C CYS A 64 1.83 10.61 1.16
N SER A 65 0.93 11.58 0.99
CA SER A 65 0.20 11.81 -0.26
C SER A 65 1.05 12.29 -1.44
N SER A 66 2.26 12.80 -1.19
CA SER A 66 3.22 13.18 -2.24
C SER A 66 4.19 12.07 -2.64
N LEU A 67 4.15 10.90 -1.98
CA LEU A 67 5.05 9.79 -2.31
C LEU A 67 4.71 9.23 -3.69
N THR A 68 5.71 9.20 -4.59
CA THR A 68 5.49 8.86 -6.01
C THR A 68 5.81 7.40 -6.35
N SER A 69 6.67 6.76 -5.57
CA SER A 69 7.08 5.37 -5.78
C SER A 69 7.36 4.67 -4.47
N LEU A 70 7.18 3.35 -4.46
CA LEU A 70 7.43 2.49 -3.32
C LEU A 70 8.22 1.26 -3.78
N THR A 71 9.30 0.95 -3.03
CA THR A 71 10.02 -0.32 -3.20
C THR A 71 10.11 -1.02 -1.86
N ILE A 72 9.65 -2.28 -1.82
CA ILE A 72 9.73 -3.15 -0.64
C ILE A 72 10.99 -3.99 -0.74
N PRO A 73 11.92 -3.91 0.23
CA PRO A 73 13.15 -4.71 0.24
C PRO A 73 12.91 -6.21 0.47
N ASP A 74 13.96 -7.00 0.22
CA ASP A 74 13.96 -8.46 0.34
C ASP A 74 13.68 -8.97 1.76
N ASN A 75 14.15 -8.26 2.79
CA ASN A 75 14.03 -8.68 4.18
C ASN A 75 12.71 -8.28 4.88
N VAL A 76 11.85 -7.52 4.24
CA VAL A 76 10.54 -7.18 4.82
C VAL A 76 9.66 -8.43 4.84
N ILE A 77 9.30 -8.86 6.04
CA ILE A 77 8.46 -10.06 6.28
C ILE A 77 7.10 -9.71 6.88
N ASN A 78 6.88 -8.44 7.27
CA ASN A 78 5.61 -7.99 7.82
C ASN A 78 5.27 -6.59 7.31
N ILE A 79 4.12 -6.46 6.66
CA ILE A 79 3.50 -5.18 6.27
C ILE A 79 2.13 -5.11 6.92
N GLY A 80 1.94 -4.10 7.77
CA GLY A 80 0.71 -3.87 8.52
C GLY A 80 -0.42 -3.34 7.65
N LYS A 81 -1.64 -3.38 8.21
CA LYS A 81 -2.84 -2.91 7.54
C LYS A 81 -2.77 -1.40 7.28
N GLY A 82 -3.10 -1.00 6.07
CA GLY A 82 -3.10 0.41 5.69
C GLY A 82 -1.72 1.08 5.73
N ALA A 83 -0.62 0.31 5.78
CA ALA A 83 0.73 0.86 5.91
C ALA A 83 1.03 1.98 4.90
N PHE A 84 0.44 1.91 3.70
CA PHE A 84 0.59 2.89 2.62
C PHE A 84 -0.76 3.52 2.20
N ARG A 85 -1.76 3.46 3.07
CA ARG A 85 -3.08 4.06 2.82
C ARG A 85 -2.95 5.57 2.58
N ASP A 86 -3.76 6.12 1.68
CA ASP A 86 -3.76 7.55 1.30
C ASP A 86 -2.41 8.07 0.77
N CYS A 87 -1.55 7.19 0.25
CA CYS A 87 -0.38 7.57 -0.55
C CYS A 87 -0.82 7.81 -2.00
N SER A 88 -1.69 8.79 -2.20
CA SER A 88 -2.49 8.97 -3.43
C SER A 88 -1.69 9.31 -4.69
N SER A 89 -0.42 9.71 -4.56
CA SER A 89 0.48 9.99 -5.70
C SER A 89 1.32 8.79 -6.14
N ILE A 90 1.26 7.65 -5.44
CA ILE A 90 2.04 6.46 -5.85
C ILE A 90 1.59 6.02 -7.24
N ALA A 91 2.55 6.00 -8.17
CA ALA A 91 2.38 5.52 -9.53
C ALA A 91 3.08 4.18 -9.80
N THR A 92 4.09 3.83 -9.00
CA THR A 92 4.84 2.58 -9.13
C THR A 92 5.07 1.93 -7.78
N ILE A 93 4.79 0.61 -7.73
CA ILE A 93 5.08 -0.25 -6.59
C ILE A 93 5.91 -1.43 -7.09
N ALA A 94 7.06 -1.66 -6.44
CA ALA A 94 7.92 -2.80 -6.70
C ALA A 94 8.25 -3.53 -5.39
N VAL A 95 8.44 -4.82 -5.49
CA VAL A 95 8.97 -5.67 -4.41
C VAL A 95 10.25 -6.30 -4.92
N ASP A 96 11.31 -6.33 -4.09
CA ASP A 96 12.58 -6.97 -4.45
C ASP A 96 12.34 -8.44 -4.81
N MET A 97 12.94 -8.89 -5.90
CA MET A 97 12.75 -10.23 -6.44
C MET A 97 13.20 -11.36 -5.50
N ASN A 98 14.03 -11.05 -4.50
CA ASN A 98 14.47 -11.99 -3.48
C ASN A 98 13.56 -12.01 -2.23
N ASN A 99 12.54 -11.14 -2.16
CA ASN A 99 11.58 -11.19 -1.07
C ASN A 99 10.75 -12.47 -1.18
N THR A 100 10.68 -13.24 -0.08
CA THR A 100 10.01 -14.56 -0.07
C THR A 100 8.57 -14.51 0.44
N ILE A 101 8.15 -13.38 0.99
CA ILE A 101 6.81 -13.18 1.58
C ILE A 101 5.91 -12.39 0.65
N TYR A 102 6.46 -11.39 -0.03
CA TYR A 102 5.73 -10.50 -0.92
C TYR A 102 6.33 -10.50 -2.32
N ASP A 103 5.53 -10.19 -3.31
CA ASP A 103 6.00 -9.94 -4.66
C ASP A 103 5.19 -8.83 -5.37
N SER A 104 5.68 -8.41 -6.52
CA SER A 104 4.98 -7.55 -7.47
C SER A 104 5.05 -8.18 -8.87
N ARG A 105 4.63 -9.45 -8.95
CA ARG A 105 4.68 -10.28 -10.16
C ARG A 105 4.03 -9.60 -11.36
N GLU A 106 4.53 -9.90 -12.56
CA GLU A 106 4.00 -9.36 -13.84
C GLU A 106 4.04 -7.81 -13.87
N GLU A 107 4.96 -7.18 -13.10
CA GLU A 107 5.07 -5.71 -12.99
C GLU A 107 3.72 -5.05 -12.64
N CYS A 108 2.96 -5.70 -11.76
CA CYS A 108 1.57 -5.36 -11.48
C CYS A 108 1.36 -4.03 -10.75
N ASN A 109 2.41 -3.35 -10.31
CA ASN A 109 2.34 -2.15 -9.47
C ASN A 109 1.47 -2.36 -8.21
N ALA A 110 1.70 -3.47 -7.52
CA ALA A 110 1.03 -3.83 -6.28
C ALA A 110 1.95 -4.64 -5.39
N ILE A 111 1.61 -4.76 -4.11
CA ILE A 111 2.21 -5.71 -3.19
C ILE A 111 1.24 -6.89 -3.05
N ILE A 112 1.72 -8.09 -3.36
CA ILE A 112 0.95 -9.33 -3.23
C ILE A 112 1.62 -10.19 -2.17
N GLU A 113 0.85 -10.68 -1.21
CA GLU A 113 1.31 -11.71 -0.28
C GLU A 113 1.32 -13.07 -0.99
N THR A 114 2.49 -13.68 -1.09
CA THR A 114 2.71 -14.87 -1.94
C THR A 114 1.97 -16.10 -1.43
N ALA A 115 1.91 -16.30 -0.10
CA ALA A 115 1.29 -17.47 0.52
C ALA A 115 -0.24 -17.54 0.31
N THR A 116 -0.91 -16.39 0.25
CA THR A 116 -2.38 -16.29 0.17
C THR A 116 -2.86 -15.82 -1.20
N ASN A 117 -1.95 -15.34 -2.07
CA ASN A 117 -2.26 -14.62 -3.30
C ASN A 117 -3.19 -13.42 -3.07
N THR A 118 -3.01 -12.75 -1.93
CA THR A 118 -3.79 -11.56 -1.56
C THR A 118 -3.05 -10.30 -1.98
N LEU A 119 -3.70 -9.44 -2.77
CA LEU A 119 -3.20 -8.10 -3.06
C LEU A 119 -3.44 -7.23 -1.83
N ILE A 120 -2.37 -6.81 -1.14
CA ILE A 120 -2.44 -6.05 0.12
C ILE A 120 -2.25 -4.55 -0.05
N CYS A 121 -1.65 -4.11 -1.16
CA CYS A 121 -1.51 -2.68 -1.48
C CYS A 121 -1.43 -2.51 -2.99
N GLY A 122 -2.27 -1.65 -3.52
CA GLY A 122 -2.26 -1.24 -4.92
C GLY A 122 -2.13 0.28 -5.08
N CYS A 123 -2.02 0.74 -6.32
CA CYS A 123 -1.95 2.14 -6.70
C CYS A 123 -2.77 2.42 -7.97
N GLN A 124 -2.75 3.67 -8.45
CA GLN A 124 -3.51 4.08 -9.64
C GLN A 124 -3.17 3.30 -10.93
N ASN A 125 -1.97 2.73 -11.02
CA ASN A 125 -1.49 2.00 -12.20
C ASN A 125 -1.46 0.48 -11.97
N THR A 126 -2.14 -0.02 -10.95
CA THR A 126 -2.18 -1.46 -10.66
C THR A 126 -2.90 -2.23 -11.76
N ASN A 127 -2.25 -3.28 -12.26
CA ASN A 127 -2.85 -4.32 -13.08
C ASN A 127 -2.91 -5.60 -12.26
N ILE A 128 -4.11 -6.03 -11.86
CA ILE A 128 -4.27 -7.20 -10.97
C ILE A 128 -3.97 -8.50 -11.74
N PRO A 129 -2.92 -9.26 -11.36
CA PRO A 129 -2.60 -10.54 -12.02
C PRO A 129 -3.71 -11.58 -11.87
N HIS A 130 -3.85 -12.46 -12.87
CA HIS A 130 -4.83 -13.57 -12.81
C HIS A 130 -4.53 -14.62 -11.73
N SER A 131 -3.40 -14.55 -11.05
CA SER A 131 -3.04 -15.39 -9.90
C SER A 131 -3.57 -14.86 -8.57
N VAL A 132 -4.02 -13.59 -8.52
CA VAL A 132 -4.58 -12.98 -7.31
C VAL A 132 -5.96 -13.56 -7.04
N THR A 133 -6.19 -14.00 -5.80
CA THR A 133 -7.46 -14.61 -5.37
C THR A 133 -8.25 -13.74 -4.41
N SER A 134 -7.61 -12.74 -3.81
CA SER A 134 -8.26 -11.81 -2.88
C SER A 134 -7.70 -10.39 -3.02
N ILE A 135 -8.58 -9.39 -2.93
CA ILE A 135 -8.20 -8.00 -2.70
C ILE A 135 -8.28 -7.77 -1.18
N GLY A 136 -7.16 -7.47 -0.56
CA GLY A 136 -7.02 -7.36 0.88
C GLY A 136 -7.73 -6.16 1.50
N GLU A 137 -7.80 -6.16 2.84
CA GLU A 137 -8.32 -5.03 3.61
C GLU A 137 -7.52 -3.76 3.29
N ARG A 138 -8.23 -2.66 2.96
CA ARG A 138 -7.64 -1.33 2.65
C ARG A 138 -6.68 -1.29 1.45
N ALA A 139 -6.69 -2.30 0.58
CA ALA A 139 -5.69 -2.47 -0.49
C ALA A 139 -5.58 -1.26 -1.44
N PHE A 140 -6.68 -0.56 -1.71
CA PHE A 140 -6.75 0.67 -2.51
C PHE A 140 -7.40 1.83 -1.75
N GLU A 141 -7.51 1.75 -0.41
CA GLU A 141 -8.18 2.80 0.36
C GLU A 141 -7.53 4.16 0.11
N CYS A 142 -8.37 5.16 -0.21
CA CYS A 142 -7.95 6.52 -0.58
C CYS A 142 -7.06 6.60 -1.84
N CYS A 143 -7.12 5.63 -2.75
CA CYS A 143 -6.46 5.73 -4.05
C CYS A 143 -7.26 6.68 -4.97
N LYS A 144 -7.19 7.99 -4.65
CA LYS A 144 -8.02 9.05 -5.25
C LYS A 144 -7.78 9.24 -6.75
N SER A 145 -6.63 8.81 -7.25
CA SER A 145 -6.26 8.89 -8.68
C SER A 145 -6.63 7.64 -9.48
N LEU A 146 -7.19 6.60 -8.85
CA LEU A 146 -7.63 5.38 -9.51
C LEU A 146 -8.93 5.66 -10.28
N THR A 147 -8.87 5.64 -11.61
CA THR A 147 -10.02 5.93 -12.48
C THR A 147 -10.75 4.67 -12.94
N SER A 148 -10.05 3.58 -13.06
CA SER A 148 -10.59 2.27 -13.45
C SER A 148 -9.72 1.15 -12.89
N ILE A 149 -10.33 -0.01 -12.67
CA ILE A 149 -9.64 -1.23 -12.26
C ILE A 149 -10.37 -2.44 -12.83
N ILE A 150 -9.61 -3.42 -13.30
CA ILE A 150 -10.16 -4.69 -13.78
C ILE A 150 -9.91 -5.74 -12.70
N ILE A 151 -10.98 -6.32 -12.17
CA ILE A 151 -10.90 -7.44 -11.23
C ILE A 151 -10.95 -8.74 -12.03
N PRO A 152 -9.89 -9.58 -11.99
CA PRO A 152 -9.88 -10.83 -12.74
C PRO A 152 -10.81 -11.88 -12.11
N ASN A 153 -11.25 -12.85 -12.95
CA ASN A 153 -12.12 -13.95 -12.52
C ASN A 153 -11.50 -14.91 -11.48
N SER A 154 -10.25 -14.75 -11.15
CA SER A 154 -9.57 -15.47 -10.06
C SER A 154 -9.93 -14.92 -8.68
N VAL A 155 -10.38 -13.66 -8.59
CA VAL A 155 -10.70 -13.01 -7.32
C VAL A 155 -12.02 -13.55 -6.78
N THR A 156 -11.99 -14.04 -5.56
CA THR A 156 -13.15 -14.60 -4.84
C THR A 156 -13.64 -13.71 -3.70
N SER A 157 -12.79 -12.77 -3.23
CA SER A 157 -13.14 -11.89 -2.13
C SER A 157 -12.53 -10.50 -2.27
N ILE A 158 -13.28 -9.50 -1.81
CA ILE A 158 -12.88 -8.10 -1.67
C ILE A 158 -12.99 -7.75 -0.19
N GLY A 159 -11.88 -7.32 0.41
CA GLY A 159 -11.77 -7.06 1.84
C GLY A 159 -12.46 -5.78 2.32
N ASP A 160 -12.49 -5.59 3.64
CA ASP A 160 -13.03 -4.39 4.27
C ASP A 160 -12.27 -3.13 3.80
N TYR A 161 -13.00 -2.06 3.49
CA TYR A 161 -12.45 -0.78 3.05
C TYR A 161 -11.57 -0.86 1.77
N ALA A 162 -11.63 -1.95 1.01
CA ALA A 162 -10.65 -2.25 -0.04
C ALA A 162 -10.50 -1.14 -1.09
N LEU A 163 -11.60 -0.51 -1.52
CA LEU A 163 -11.62 0.61 -2.47
C LEU A 163 -12.28 1.88 -1.87
N ARG A 164 -12.37 1.97 -0.54
CA ARG A 164 -12.97 3.12 0.14
C ARG A 164 -12.27 4.42 -0.28
N TYR A 165 -13.03 5.49 -0.51
CA TYR A 165 -12.54 6.81 -0.94
C TYR A 165 -11.76 6.81 -2.27
N CYS A 166 -12.00 5.84 -3.16
CA CYS A 166 -11.52 5.91 -4.55
C CYS A 166 -12.39 6.89 -5.33
N SER A 167 -12.26 8.19 -5.06
CA SER A 167 -13.19 9.23 -5.51
C SER A 167 -13.21 9.45 -7.03
N SER A 168 -12.17 9.03 -7.76
CA SER A 168 -12.12 9.11 -9.23
C SER A 168 -12.56 7.83 -9.93
N LEU A 169 -12.89 6.76 -9.19
CA LEU A 169 -13.31 5.49 -9.78
C LEU A 169 -14.72 5.63 -10.36
N THR A 170 -14.85 5.53 -11.68
CA THR A 170 -16.11 5.79 -12.38
C THR A 170 -16.97 4.53 -12.55
N ALA A 171 -16.36 3.38 -12.74
CA ALA A 171 -17.01 2.10 -12.90
C ALA A 171 -16.09 0.95 -12.51
N ILE A 172 -16.68 -0.15 -12.12
CA ILE A 172 -16.00 -1.41 -11.86
C ILE A 172 -16.89 -2.57 -12.30
N THR A 173 -16.30 -3.62 -12.82
CA THR A 173 -17.02 -4.89 -13.03
C THR A 173 -16.56 -5.86 -11.96
N ILE A 174 -17.52 -6.33 -11.16
CA ILE A 174 -17.28 -7.37 -10.16
C ILE A 174 -17.58 -8.71 -10.83
N PRO A 175 -16.59 -9.61 -10.97
CA PRO A 175 -16.80 -10.89 -11.65
C PRO A 175 -17.67 -11.83 -10.79
N ASP A 176 -18.35 -12.78 -11.46
CA ASP A 176 -19.22 -13.78 -10.81
C ASP A 176 -18.47 -14.68 -9.81
N SER A 177 -17.14 -14.71 -9.88
CA SER A 177 -16.29 -15.44 -8.93
C SER A 177 -16.25 -14.82 -7.54
N VAL A 178 -16.59 -13.53 -7.39
CA VAL A 178 -16.55 -12.84 -6.09
C VAL A 178 -17.74 -13.27 -5.25
N THR A 179 -17.44 -13.99 -4.16
CA THR A 179 -18.45 -14.52 -3.23
C THR A 179 -18.60 -13.69 -1.96
N SER A 180 -17.66 -12.77 -1.71
CA SER A 180 -17.74 -11.87 -0.56
C SER A 180 -17.18 -10.48 -0.84
N ILE A 181 -17.87 -9.47 -0.33
CA ILE A 181 -17.47 -8.06 -0.34
C ILE A 181 -17.51 -7.57 1.10
N GLY A 182 -16.39 -7.07 1.58
CA GLY A 182 -16.22 -6.62 2.96
C GLY A 182 -16.95 -5.31 3.28
N ASN A 183 -16.94 -4.95 4.57
CA ASN A 183 -17.58 -3.74 5.05
C ASN A 183 -16.94 -2.49 4.42
N TYR A 184 -17.77 -1.55 3.99
CA TYR A 184 -17.33 -0.26 3.44
C TYR A 184 -16.39 -0.39 2.22
N ALA A 185 -16.38 -1.52 1.52
CA ALA A 185 -15.42 -1.80 0.44
C ALA A 185 -15.42 -0.74 -0.66
N PHE A 186 -16.58 -0.13 -0.96
CA PHE A 186 -16.75 0.93 -1.97
C PHE A 186 -17.31 2.23 -1.39
N GLU A 187 -17.21 2.43 -0.06
CA GLU A 187 -17.72 3.65 0.57
C GLU A 187 -17.02 4.89 0.00
N CYS A 188 -17.80 5.95 -0.26
CA CYS A 188 -17.31 7.24 -0.78
C CYS A 188 -16.54 7.15 -2.12
N CYS A 189 -16.91 6.22 -2.98
CA CYS A 189 -16.51 6.25 -4.40
C CYS A 189 -17.43 7.23 -5.15
N GLU A 190 -17.18 8.54 -5.01
CA GLU A 190 -18.14 9.60 -5.39
C GLU A 190 -18.42 9.68 -6.90
N SER A 191 -17.47 9.25 -7.75
CA SER A 191 -17.61 9.21 -9.20
C SER A 191 -18.28 7.95 -9.74
N PHE A 192 -18.70 7.05 -8.86
CA PHE A 192 -19.20 5.73 -9.23
C PHE A 192 -20.59 5.82 -9.87
N THR A 193 -20.72 5.43 -11.13
CA THR A 193 -21.96 5.51 -11.89
C THR A 193 -22.59 4.16 -12.21
N SER A 194 -21.80 3.06 -12.14
CA SER A 194 -22.28 1.69 -12.45
C SER A 194 -21.37 0.62 -11.83
N ILE A 195 -21.98 -0.49 -11.48
CA ILE A 195 -21.34 -1.74 -11.02
C ILE A 195 -21.65 -2.84 -12.01
#